data_994d78b1e2449d1180b871334bf2569a
#
_entry.id   994d78b1e2449d1180b871334bf2569a
#
_cell.length_a   1.000
_cell.length_b   1.000
_cell.length_c   1.000
_cell.angle_alpha   90.00
_cell.angle_beta   90.00
_cell.angle_gamma   90.00
#
_symmetry.space_group_name_H-M   'P 1'
#
loop_
_entity.id
_entity.type
_entity.pdbx_description
1 polymer ?
#
loop_
_entity_poly.entity_id
_entity_poly.type
_entity_poly.pdbx_seq_one_letter_code
_entity_poly.pdbx_strand_id
1 'polypeptide(L)'
;AYMKKTTSVSDSTAASIITGENAMNGVQNLKITQLAKTAYMTGGKVSLRDKTDADGEEDLKLNTLTKLSDLSVTGSDGSKKAFAAGTNTKLNISSGDKNVELEITDTTTISDVISKLKEAGLNANFDETQQRFYISAKESGAGNDFSITATGDSEDTANELLKALGVDSASANKIDGQNAQITLNGTDYESNTNVFSINGLTITAMKETSEDIVVTTKDDVDGIYDMIKSFLKDYNSIINEMDKLYNADSAKGYEPLTDDEKDAMSDSEVEKYEQKIKDALLRRDSNLSTVSSTLKEVMSSGLEVNGKQMYLSDFGIETLSYFTAAENEKNAYHIDGDADDSSTSGNADKLKSMISSDPDTVVSFFSGLFKNLYTKMSDLSKSVEGYRSYGNFYDDKKMKSDYDDYTSKISDLEDKLNDYEDKWYSKFSKMETALAKLQSNSSAVTSLLGGS
;
A
#
# COMPACT_ATOMS: atom_id res chain seq x y z
N ALA A 1 -11.30 -12.28 -1.85
CA ALA A 1 -10.03 -12.16 -2.59
C ALA A 1 -9.71 -13.39 -3.46
N TYR A 2 -10.54 -14.44 -3.43
CA TYR A 2 -10.24 -15.70 -4.13
C TYR A 2 -11.03 -15.89 -5.43
N MET A 3 -12.09 -15.10 -5.64
CA MET A 3 -12.84 -15.11 -6.90
C MET A 3 -12.21 -14.08 -7.85
N LYS A 4 -11.19 -14.48 -8.59
CA LYS A 4 -10.61 -13.63 -9.62
C LYS A 4 -11.40 -13.74 -10.92
N LYS A 5 -11.78 -12.59 -11.47
CA LYS A 5 -12.41 -12.48 -12.77
C LYS A 5 -11.59 -11.52 -13.63
N THR A 6 -11.64 -11.73 -14.91
CA THR A 6 -10.96 -10.86 -15.90
C THR A 6 -11.98 -10.42 -16.93
N THR A 7 -11.84 -9.18 -17.38
CA THR A 7 -12.67 -8.61 -18.43
C THR A 7 -11.79 -8.13 -19.58
N SER A 8 -12.09 -8.60 -20.76
CA SER A 8 -11.47 -8.11 -22.00
C SER A 8 -12.43 -7.22 -22.77
N VAL A 9 -11.88 -6.23 -23.46
CA VAL A 9 -12.60 -5.26 -24.29
C VAL A 9 -12.07 -5.37 -25.70
N SER A 10 -12.96 -5.40 -26.70
CA SER A 10 -12.57 -5.51 -28.12
C SER A 10 -11.82 -4.26 -28.62
N ASP A 11 -12.07 -3.09 -28.03
CA ASP A 11 -11.32 -1.85 -28.28
C ASP A 11 -10.84 -1.24 -26.95
N SER A 12 -9.61 -1.57 -26.56
CA SER A 12 -8.95 -1.05 -25.36
C SER A 12 -8.57 0.43 -25.46
N THR A 13 -8.68 1.05 -26.64
CA THR A 13 -8.47 2.49 -26.80
C THR A 13 -9.73 3.30 -26.49
N ALA A 14 -10.91 2.67 -26.56
CA ALA A 14 -12.17 3.30 -26.29
C ALA A 14 -12.62 3.15 -24.82
N ALA A 15 -12.35 2.02 -24.19
CA ALA A 15 -12.69 1.76 -22.79
C ALA A 15 -11.62 0.97 -22.06
N SER A 16 -11.45 1.29 -20.76
CA SER A 16 -10.71 0.48 -19.79
C SER A 16 -11.68 -0.05 -18.75
N ILE A 17 -11.53 -1.33 -18.37
CA ILE A 17 -12.44 -1.96 -17.41
C ILE A 17 -11.65 -2.61 -16.27
N ILE A 18 -12.02 -2.28 -15.04
CA ILE A 18 -11.57 -2.97 -13.84
C ILE A 18 -12.67 -3.93 -13.42
N THR A 19 -12.31 -5.21 -13.27
CA THR A 19 -13.23 -6.28 -12.90
C THR A 19 -13.25 -6.44 -11.38
N GLY A 20 -14.40 -6.24 -10.75
CA GLY A 20 -14.61 -6.51 -9.33
C GLY A 20 -15.03 -7.96 -9.07
N GLU A 21 -14.95 -8.38 -7.82
CA GLU A 21 -15.25 -9.75 -7.39
C GLU A 21 -16.69 -10.20 -7.71
N ASN A 22 -17.63 -9.25 -7.71
CA ASN A 22 -19.06 -9.51 -7.98
C ASN A 22 -19.45 -9.37 -9.45
N ALA A 23 -18.49 -9.18 -10.37
CA ALA A 23 -18.79 -9.10 -11.79
C ALA A 23 -19.36 -10.43 -12.29
N MET A 24 -20.40 -10.35 -13.11
CA MET A 24 -21.01 -11.56 -13.69
C MET A 24 -20.28 -11.98 -14.98
N ASN A 25 -20.02 -13.26 -15.13
CA ASN A 25 -19.50 -13.82 -16.39
C ASN A 25 -20.51 -13.59 -17.52
N GLY A 26 -20.03 -13.19 -18.67
CA GLY A 26 -20.86 -12.97 -19.84
C GLY A 26 -20.22 -12.08 -20.89
N VAL A 27 -20.89 -11.97 -22.00
CA VAL A 27 -20.56 -11.08 -23.10
C VAL A 27 -21.55 -9.95 -23.14
N GLN A 28 -21.08 -8.72 -23.13
CA GLN A 28 -21.88 -7.49 -23.09
C GLN A 28 -21.48 -6.58 -24.24
N ASN A 29 -22.43 -5.83 -24.76
CA ASN A 29 -22.20 -4.81 -25.78
C ASN A 29 -22.18 -3.45 -25.11
N LEU A 30 -21.09 -2.71 -25.31
CA LEU A 30 -20.89 -1.37 -24.77
C LEU A 30 -20.75 -0.36 -25.90
N LYS A 31 -21.56 0.71 -25.85
CA LYS A 31 -21.39 1.87 -26.73
C LYS A 31 -21.15 3.12 -25.89
N ILE A 32 -20.14 3.89 -26.24
CA ILE A 32 -19.82 5.16 -25.57
C ILE A 32 -20.35 6.26 -26.49
N THR A 33 -21.45 6.90 -26.07
CA THR A 33 -22.14 7.89 -26.90
C THR A 33 -21.67 9.31 -26.61
N GLN A 34 -21.15 9.56 -25.39
CA GLN A 34 -20.70 10.88 -24.96
C GLN A 34 -19.67 10.78 -23.86
N LEU A 35 -18.65 11.62 -23.90
CA LEU A 35 -17.69 11.79 -22.81
C LEU A 35 -18.07 12.96 -21.91
N ALA A 36 -17.76 12.86 -20.62
CA ALA A 36 -17.90 13.96 -19.69
C ALA A 36 -16.92 15.09 -20.05
N LYS A 37 -17.40 16.31 -19.93
CA LYS A 37 -16.60 17.54 -20.09
C LYS A 37 -16.67 18.39 -18.84
N THR A 38 -15.54 18.99 -18.51
CA THR A 38 -15.45 20.02 -17.47
C THR A 38 -15.83 21.35 -18.08
N ALA A 39 -16.69 22.12 -17.41
CA ALA A 39 -17.02 23.48 -17.83
C ALA A 39 -15.75 24.35 -17.82
N TYR A 40 -15.53 25.08 -18.89
CA TYR A 40 -14.37 25.94 -19.06
C TYR A 40 -14.73 27.24 -19.79
N MET A 41 -14.18 28.38 -19.35
CA MET A 41 -14.35 29.67 -20.00
C MET A 41 -13.00 30.32 -20.26
N THR A 42 -12.75 30.69 -21.51
CA THR A 42 -11.71 31.63 -21.90
C THR A 42 -12.36 32.98 -22.08
N GLY A 43 -12.05 33.92 -21.22
CA GLY A 43 -12.60 35.26 -21.27
C GLY A 43 -12.18 36.05 -22.51
N GLY A 44 -12.96 37.06 -22.87
CA GLY A 44 -12.59 38.09 -23.84
C GLY A 44 -11.37 38.90 -23.35
N LYS A 45 -10.78 39.67 -24.25
CA LYS A 45 -9.64 40.52 -23.92
C LYS A 45 -10.09 41.70 -23.08
N VAL A 46 -9.55 41.82 -21.85
CA VAL A 46 -9.74 42.95 -20.96
C VAL A 46 -8.81 44.10 -21.37
N SER A 47 -9.28 45.30 -21.33
CA SER A 47 -8.50 46.48 -21.68
C SER A 47 -8.65 47.56 -20.61
N LEU A 48 -7.64 48.42 -20.49
CA LEU A 48 -7.71 49.61 -19.66
C LEU A 48 -8.45 50.71 -20.36
N ARG A 49 -9.11 51.61 -19.59
CA ARG A 49 -9.64 52.88 -20.07
C ARG A 49 -8.53 53.78 -20.59
N ASP A 50 -8.91 54.76 -21.36
CA ASP A 50 -7.97 55.82 -21.77
C ASP A 50 -7.54 56.62 -20.55
N LYS A 51 -6.26 57.05 -20.57
CA LYS A 51 -5.67 57.85 -19.53
C LYS A 51 -6.31 59.21 -19.46
N THR A 52 -6.50 59.73 -18.27
CA THR A 52 -7.08 61.09 -18.04
C THR A 52 -6.04 61.93 -17.34
N ASP A 53 -6.23 63.27 -17.34
CA ASP A 53 -5.37 64.22 -16.65
C ASP A 53 -5.27 63.94 -15.13
N ALA A 54 -6.27 63.26 -14.57
CA ALA A 54 -6.28 62.88 -13.15
C ALA A 54 -5.30 61.73 -12.82
N ASP A 55 -4.81 60.96 -13.80
CA ASP A 55 -3.92 59.82 -13.61
C ASP A 55 -2.45 60.24 -13.46
N GLY A 56 -2.11 61.52 -13.61
CA GLY A 56 -0.74 62.04 -13.53
C GLY A 56 0.17 61.52 -14.64
N GLU A 57 1.48 61.36 -14.35
CA GLU A 57 2.44 60.86 -15.33
C GLU A 57 2.58 59.34 -15.37
N GLU A 58 2.02 58.60 -14.37
CA GLU A 58 2.13 57.14 -14.33
C GLU A 58 1.21 56.47 -15.33
N ASP A 59 1.74 55.45 -16.03
CA ASP A 59 0.92 54.65 -16.93
C ASP A 59 0.12 53.60 -16.16
N LEU A 60 -1.16 53.49 -16.50
CA LEU A 60 -2.03 52.40 -16.01
C LEU A 60 -1.50 51.08 -16.50
N LYS A 61 -1.32 50.13 -15.58
CA LYS A 61 -0.83 48.78 -15.88
C LYS A 61 -1.95 47.78 -15.58
N LEU A 62 -2.25 46.91 -16.55
CA LEU A 62 -3.23 45.85 -16.37
C LEU A 62 -2.58 44.65 -15.69
N ASN A 63 -2.95 44.43 -14.45
CA ASN A 63 -2.54 43.31 -13.61
C ASN A 63 -3.66 42.91 -12.64
N THR A 64 -3.42 41.96 -11.76
CA THR A 64 -4.42 41.47 -10.81
C THR A 64 -4.84 42.53 -9.77
N LEU A 65 -4.06 43.58 -9.54
CA LEU A 65 -4.36 44.66 -8.60
C LEU A 65 -5.12 45.81 -9.28
N THR A 66 -5.31 45.74 -10.60
CA THR A 66 -6.10 46.77 -11.35
C THR A 66 -7.51 46.82 -10.82
N LYS A 67 -7.97 48.05 -10.53
CA LYS A 67 -9.36 48.31 -10.13
C LYS A 67 -10.28 48.10 -11.31
N LEU A 68 -11.50 47.62 -11.06
CA LEU A 68 -12.50 47.46 -12.12
C LEU A 68 -12.89 48.77 -12.75
N SER A 69 -12.86 49.91 -12.01
CA SER A 69 -13.10 51.28 -12.51
C SER A 69 -12.04 51.76 -13.52
N ASP A 70 -10.85 51.10 -13.57
CA ASP A 70 -9.82 51.41 -14.56
C ASP A 70 -9.93 50.55 -15.83
N LEU A 71 -10.87 49.60 -15.86
CA LEU A 71 -11.18 48.81 -17.05
C LEU A 71 -12.02 49.60 -18.05
N SER A 72 -11.87 49.29 -19.33
CA SER A 72 -12.64 49.90 -20.38
C SER A 72 -13.86 49.07 -20.79
N VAL A 73 -14.95 49.73 -21.10
CA VAL A 73 -16.08 49.19 -21.85
C VAL A 73 -16.08 49.81 -23.24
N THR A 74 -16.05 48.96 -24.28
CA THR A 74 -16.15 49.44 -25.65
C THR A 74 -17.62 49.74 -25.98
N GLY A 75 -17.93 50.99 -26.26
CA GLY A 75 -19.22 51.43 -26.72
C GLY A 75 -19.57 50.88 -28.12
N SER A 76 -20.85 50.99 -28.50
CA SER A 76 -21.31 50.59 -29.84
C SER A 76 -20.70 51.43 -30.99
N ASP A 77 -20.15 52.60 -30.68
CA ASP A 77 -19.44 53.49 -31.57
C ASP A 77 -17.89 53.21 -31.63
N GLY A 78 -17.42 52.17 -30.89
CA GLY A 78 -16.01 51.84 -30.81
C GLY A 78 -15.23 52.68 -29.79
N SER A 79 -15.86 53.62 -29.09
CA SER A 79 -15.24 54.41 -28.03
C SER A 79 -14.94 53.54 -26.78
N LYS A 80 -13.81 53.81 -26.13
CA LYS A 80 -13.42 53.16 -24.85
C LYS A 80 -13.76 54.12 -23.71
N LYS A 81 -14.78 53.78 -22.93
CA LYS A 81 -15.09 54.46 -21.68
C LYS A 81 -14.70 53.67 -20.46
N ALA A 82 -14.40 54.33 -19.34
CA ALA A 82 -14.20 53.69 -18.08
C ALA A 82 -15.47 52.95 -17.65
N PHE A 83 -15.28 51.73 -17.07
CA PHE A 83 -16.38 51.09 -16.40
C PHE A 83 -16.76 51.89 -15.14
N ALA A 84 -18.04 52.18 -14.96
CA ALA A 84 -18.55 52.86 -13.78
C ALA A 84 -19.49 51.94 -13.01
N ALA A 85 -19.10 51.57 -11.81
CA ALA A 85 -19.97 50.77 -10.92
C ALA A 85 -21.13 51.68 -10.46
N GLY A 86 -22.37 51.21 -10.60
CA GLY A 86 -23.53 51.80 -9.95
C GLY A 86 -23.57 51.43 -8.46
N THR A 87 -24.53 52.06 -7.74
CA THR A 87 -24.65 51.87 -6.28
C THR A 87 -24.97 50.42 -5.88
N ASN A 88 -25.62 49.63 -6.76
CA ASN A 88 -26.05 48.26 -6.48
C ASN A 88 -25.45 47.24 -7.46
N THR A 89 -24.27 47.51 -7.99
CA THR A 89 -23.63 46.62 -8.96
C THR A 89 -23.01 45.39 -8.26
N LYS A 90 -23.40 44.20 -8.67
CA LYS A 90 -22.90 42.94 -8.13
C LYS A 90 -22.55 41.97 -9.23
N LEU A 91 -21.52 41.20 -9.02
CA LEU A 91 -21.19 40.02 -9.81
C LEU A 91 -21.68 38.76 -9.08
N ASN A 92 -22.54 37.98 -9.75
CA ASN A 92 -23.12 36.75 -9.20
C ASN A 92 -22.48 35.55 -9.89
N ILE A 93 -21.93 34.62 -9.08
CA ILE A 93 -21.22 33.44 -9.54
C ILE A 93 -21.93 32.22 -8.98
N SER A 94 -22.38 31.35 -9.88
CA SER A 94 -23.02 30.07 -9.52
C SER A 94 -22.22 28.92 -10.06
N SER A 95 -21.94 27.89 -9.23
CA SER A 95 -21.20 26.68 -9.61
C SER A 95 -21.68 25.50 -8.76
N GLY A 96 -22.33 24.52 -9.38
CA GLY A 96 -23.03 23.46 -8.67
C GLY A 96 -24.03 24.03 -7.67
N ASP A 97 -23.94 23.63 -6.42
CA ASP A 97 -24.84 24.12 -5.34
C ASP A 97 -24.39 25.45 -4.70
N LYS A 98 -23.27 26.03 -5.15
CA LYS A 98 -22.71 27.26 -4.59
C LYS A 98 -23.16 28.48 -5.37
N ASN A 99 -23.60 29.49 -4.63
CA ASN A 99 -23.90 30.84 -5.14
C ASN A 99 -23.12 31.84 -4.33
N VAL A 100 -22.31 32.66 -4.98
CA VAL A 100 -21.47 33.69 -4.36
C VAL A 100 -21.69 35.02 -5.04
N GLU A 101 -21.82 36.08 -4.24
CA GLU A 101 -21.95 37.45 -4.73
C GLU A 101 -20.68 38.25 -4.40
N LEU A 102 -20.27 39.10 -5.33
CA LEU A 102 -19.27 40.14 -5.12
C LEU A 102 -19.91 41.49 -5.36
N GLU A 103 -20.03 42.32 -4.34
CA GLU A 103 -20.43 43.73 -4.47
C GLU A 103 -19.27 44.51 -5.10
N ILE A 104 -19.58 45.27 -6.15
CA ILE A 104 -18.59 46.04 -6.91
C ILE A 104 -18.57 47.48 -6.40
N THR A 105 -17.40 47.89 -5.94
CA THR A 105 -17.13 49.23 -5.43
C THR A 105 -15.98 49.87 -6.22
N ASP A 106 -15.72 51.13 -5.99
CA ASP A 106 -14.60 51.86 -6.62
C ASP A 106 -13.22 51.32 -6.29
N THR A 107 -13.14 50.46 -5.27
CA THR A 107 -11.89 49.81 -4.86
C THR A 107 -11.77 48.37 -5.28
N THR A 108 -12.82 47.76 -5.83
CA THR A 108 -12.82 46.33 -6.25
C THR A 108 -11.83 46.13 -7.37
N THR A 109 -11.00 45.07 -7.21
CA THR A 109 -9.89 44.71 -8.11
C THR A 109 -10.15 43.42 -8.88
N ILE A 110 -9.37 43.15 -9.91
CA ILE A 110 -9.35 41.85 -10.60
C ILE A 110 -9.04 40.70 -9.60
N SER A 111 -8.17 40.93 -8.61
CA SER A 111 -7.84 39.95 -7.56
C SER A 111 -9.08 39.60 -6.72
N ASP A 112 -9.98 40.56 -6.43
CA ASP A 112 -11.19 40.28 -5.69
C ASP A 112 -12.14 39.40 -6.50
N VAL A 113 -12.23 39.63 -7.80
CA VAL A 113 -13.03 38.76 -8.72
C VAL A 113 -12.47 37.33 -8.71
N ILE A 114 -11.13 37.17 -8.84
CA ILE A 114 -10.49 35.85 -8.79
C ILE A 114 -10.78 35.15 -7.47
N SER A 115 -10.68 35.86 -6.37
CA SER A 115 -10.94 35.33 -5.02
C SER A 115 -12.37 34.83 -4.88
N LYS A 116 -13.34 35.59 -5.40
CA LYS A 116 -14.75 35.18 -5.39
C LYS A 116 -15.07 34.02 -6.30
N LEU A 117 -14.45 33.92 -7.47
CA LEU A 117 -14.53 32.75 -8.34
C LEU A 117 -14.00 31.48 -7.62
N LYS A 118 -12.89 31.61 -6.90
CA LYS A 118 -12.33 30.50 -6.10
C LYS A 118 -13.22 30.13 -4.91
N GLU A 119 -13.84 31.11 -4.26
CA GLU A 119 -14.82 30.89 -3.18
C GLU A 119 -16.06 30.14 -3.69
N ALA A 120 -16.50 30.42 -4.91
CA ALA A 120 -17.55 29.66 -5.60
C ALA A 120 -17.14 28.24 -5.99
N GLY A 121 -15.88 27.84 -5.72
CA GLY A 121 -15.40 26.50 -6.01
C GLY A 121 -14.75 26.30 -7.38
N LEU A 122 -14.57 27.40 -8.13
CA LEU A 122 -13.96 27.38 -9.46
C LEU A 122 -12.42 27.47 -9.38
N ASN A 123 -11.75 27.01 -10.43
CA ASN A 123 -10.39 27.44 -10.73
C ASN A 123 -10.46 28.71 -11.53
N ALA A 124 -9.72 29.74 -11.13
CA ALA A 124 -9.70 31.02 -11.82
C ALA A 124 -8.31 31.63 -11.81
N ASN A 125 -7.93 32.19 -12.95
CA ASN A 125 -6.70 32.93 -13.14
C ASN A 125 -6.93 34.08 -14.11
N PHE A 126 -6.21 35.18 -13.96
CA PHE A 126 -6.10 36.26 -14.93
C PHE A 126 -4.69 36.24 -15.50
N ASP A 127 -4.55 36.01 -16.78
CA ASP A 127 -3.29 36.07 -17.51
C ASP A 127 -3.00 37.51 -17.92
N GLU A 128 -2.06 38.15 -17.27
CA GLU A 128 -1.65 39.55 -17.51
C GLU A 128 -1.06 39.76 -18.91
N THR A 129 -0.42 38.70 -19.48
CA THR A 129 0.15 38.76 -20.83
C THR A 129 -0.91 38.68 -21.90
N GLN A 130 -1.89 37.77 -21.73
CA GLN A 130 -2.99 37.57 -22.64
C GLN A 130 -4.17 38.52 -22.34
N GLN A 131 -4.16 39.14 -21.17
CA GLN A 131 -5.19 40.04 -20.67
C GLN A 131 -6.61 39.40 -20.65
N ARG A 132 -6.68 38.15 -20.12
CA ARG A 132 -7.91 37.36 -20.14
C ARG A 132 -8.09 36.57 -18.84
N PHE A 133 -9.33 36.35 -18.47
CA PHE A 133 -9.67 35.38 -17.45
C PHE A 133 -9.68 33.95 -18.04
N TYR A 134 -9.17 33.01 -17.29
CA TYR A 134 -9.30 31.56 -17.51
C TYR A 134 -10.02 30.98 -16.30
N ILE A 135 -11.19 30.42 -16.51
CA ILE A 135 -12.09 29.95 -15.45
C ILE A 135 -12.52 28.52 -15.80
N SER A 136 -12.47 27.60 -14.82
CA SER A 136 -13.00 26.26 -15.02
C SER A 136 -13.68 25.72 -13.78
N ALA A 137 -14.64 24.84 -13.96
CA ALA A 137 -15.08 23.95 -12.88
C ALA A 137 -13.96 23.05 -12.41
N LYS A 138 -14.06 22.51 -11.20
CA LYS A 138 -13.06 21.52 -10.68
C LYS A 138 -13.33 20.13 -11.17
N GLU A 139 -14.60 19.82 -11.42
CA GLU A 139 -15.07 18.49 -11.82
C GLU A 139 -15.83 18.57 -13.13
N SER A 140 -15.91 17.45 -13.84
CA SER A 140 -16.72 17.33 -15.04
C SER A 140 -18.19 17.12 -14.72
N GLY A 141 -19.03 17.19 -15.74
CA GLY A 141 -20.45 16.92 -15.64
C GLY A 141 -21.32 18.18 -15.72
N ALA A 142 -22.54 18.03 -16.23
CA ALA A 142 -23.50 19.12 -16.39
C ALA A 142 -23.91 19.74 -15.04
N GLY A 143 -23.99 18.95 -13.98
CA GLY A 143 -24.28 19.43 -12.63
C GLY A 143 -23.16 20.27 -12.00
N ASN A 144 -21.96 20.24 -12.54
CA ASN A 144 -20.82 21.04 -12.11
C ASN A 144 -20.51 22.21 -13.03
N ASP A 145 -21.46 22.55 -13.92
CA ASP A 145 -21.34 23.75 -14.74
C ASP A 145 -21.41 25.02 -13.87
N PHE A 146 -20.98 26.12 -14.44
CA PHE A 146 -21.00 27.41 -13.75
C PHE A 146 -21.62 28.52 -14.64
N SER A 147 -22.16 29.52 -13.98
CA SER A 147 -22.59 30.73 -14.64
C SER A 147 -22.04 31.97 -13.92
N ILE A 148 -21.78 33.01 -14.70
CA ILE A 148 -21.35 34.31 -14.21
C ILE A 148 -22.32 35.32 -14.77
N THR A 149 -23.04 35.97 -13.88
CA THR A 149 -24.03 36.98 -14.22
C THR A 149 -23.76 38.25 -13.42
N ALA A 150 -24.37 39.37 -13.82
CA ALA A 150 -24.28 40.61 -13.07
C ALA A 150 -25.67 41.18 -12.81
N THR A 151 -25.78 41.96 -11.73
CA THR A 151 -26.90 42.79 -11.42
C THR A 151 -26.41 44.22 -11.20
N GLY A 152 -27.24 45.23 -11.44
CA GLY A 152 -26.86 46.63 -11.28
C GLY A 152 -28.11 47.55 -11.23
N ASP A 153 -27.88 48.86 -11.14
CA ASP A 153 -28.95 49.85 -11.13
C ASP A 153 -29.75 49.82 -12.43
N SER A 154 -29.15 49.35 -13.52
CA SER A 154 -29.79 49.06 -14.79
C SER A 154 -29.22 47.82 -15.44
N GLU A 155 -29.89 47.23 -16.43
CA GLU A 155 -29.40 46.11 -17.25
C GLU A 155 -28.13 46.52 -18.02
N ASP A 156 -28.02 47.77 -18.46
CA ASP A 156 -26.83 48.29 -19.13
C ASP A 156 -25.61 48.23 -18.20
N THR A 157 -25.73 48.66 -16.93
CA THR A 157 -24.65 48.63 -15.95
C THR A 157 -24.21 47.20 -15.67
N ALA A 158 -25.13 46.25 -15.53
CA ALA A 158 -24.83 44.84 -15.36
C ALA A 158 -24.07 44.26 -16.56
N ASN A 159 -24.51 44.54 -17.78
CA ASN A 159 -23.86 44.11 -19.02
C ASN A 159 -22.47 44.75 -19.21
N GLU A 160 -22.32 46.04 -18.82
CA GLU A 160 -21.02 46.72 -18.86
C GLU A 160 -20.02 46.08 -17.94
N LEU A 161 -20.39 45.61 -16.73
CA LEU A 161 -19.51 44.86 -15.84
C LEU A 161 -19.01 43.57 -16.50
N LEU A 162 -19.89 42.75 -17.06
CA LEU A 162 -19.53 41.51 -17.74
C LEU A 162 -18.58 41.79 -18.93
N LYS A 163 -18.85 42.85 -19.72
CA LYS A 163 -17.98 43.25 -20.83
C LYS A 163 -16.60 43.75 -20.35
N ALA A 164 -16.56 44.56 -19.27
CA ALA A 164 -15.31 45.05 -18.71
C ALA A 164 -14.40 43.89 -18.25
N LEU A 165 -15.00 42.85 -17.68
CA LEU A 165 -14.30 41.62 -17.27
C LEU A 165 -14.04 40.64 -18.43
N GLY A 166 -14.66 40.88 -19.61
CA GLY A 166 -14.56 39.98 -20.75
C GLY A 166 -15.23 38.62 -20.49
N VAL A 167 -16.20 38.52 -19.60
CA VAL A 167 -16.93 37.28 -19.28
C VAL A 167 -18.35 37.26 -19.86
N ASP A 168 -18.71 38.25 -20.66
CA ASP A 168 -19.97 38.29 -21.39
C ASP A 168 -20.01 37.24 -22.53
N SER A 169 -21.20 36.81 -22.93
CA SER A 169 -21.42 35.76 -23.93
C SER A 169 -20.95 36.11 -25.35
N ALA A 170 -20.69 37.39 -25.64
CA ALA A 170 -20.23 37.83 -26.95
C ALA A 170 -18.70 37.78 -27.07
N SER A 171 -17.97 37.99 -25.98
CA SER A 171 -16.51 38.07 -25.96
C SER A 171 -15.86 36.83 -25.37
N ALA A 172 -16.49 36.11 -24.45
CA ALA A 172 -16.00 34.90 -23.84
C ALA A 172 -16.34 33.65 -24.66
N ASN A 173 -15.45 32.71 -24.67
CA ASN A 173 -15.71 31.35 -25.19
C ASN A 173 -15.90 30.39 -24.03
N LYS A 174 -17.14 29.94 -23.81
CA LYS A 174 -17.50 28.98 -22.77
C LYS A 174 -17.78 27.61 -23.38
N ILE A 175 -17.20 26.58 -22.77
CA ILE A 175 -17.55 25.19 -22.99
C ILE A 175 -18.35 24.75 -21.77
N ASP A 176 -19.56 24.29 -21.97
CA ASP A 176 -20.44 23.85 -20.88
C ASP A 176 -20.01 22.51 -20.33
N GLY A 177 -20.28 22.27 -19.04
CA GLY A 177 -20.10 20.97 -18.40
C GLY A 177 -21.07 19.96 -19.01
N GLN A 178 -20.58 18.74 -19.23
CA GLN A 178 -21.31 17.67 -19.89
C GLN A 178 -21.09 16.35 -19.17
N ASN A 179 -22.17 15.58 -18.98
CA ASN A 179 -22.10 14.23 -18.44
C ASN A 179 -21.60 13.23 -19.50
N ALA A 180 -20.95 12.17 -19.05
CA ALA A 180 -20.69 11.02 -19.91
C ALA A 180 -21.96 10.18 -20.05
N GLN A 181 -22.13 9.55 -21.20
CA GLN A 181 -23.24 8.63 -21.50
C GLN A 181 -22.70 7.38 -22.19
N ILE A 182 -23.15 6.22 -21.69
CA ILE A 182 -22.89 4.92 -22.31
C ILE A 182 -24.18 4.12 -22.41
N THR A 183 -24.25 3.24 -23.39
CA THR A 183 -25.28 2.22 -23.49
C THR A 183 -24.61 0.85 -23.25
N LEU A 184 -25.08 0.09 -22.24
CA LEU A 184 -24.60 -1.25 -21.94
C LEU A 184 -25.74 -2.24 -22.10
N ASN A 185 -25.63 -3.18 -23.02
CA ASN A 185 -26.69 -4.14 -23.38
C ASN A 185 -28.05 -3.46 -23.67
N GLY A 186 -28.03 -2.31 -24.38
CA GLY A 186 -29.25 -1.57 -24.71
C GLY A 186 -29.84 -0.73 -23.58
N THR A 187 -29.18 -0.66 -22.43
CA THR A 187 -29.57 0.22 -21.30
C THR A 187 -28.64 1.40 -21.21
N ASP A 188 -29.19 2.59 -21.11
CA ASP A 188 -28.41 3.83 -21.04
C ASP A 188 -28.05 4.15 -19.60
N TYR A 189 -26.81 4.57 -19.41
CA TYR A 189 -26.25 5.03 -18.14
C TYR A 189 -25.59 6.39 -18.33
N GLU A 190 -25.71 7.21 -17.31
CA GLU A 190 -25.14 8.55 -17.27
C GLU A 190 -24.29 8.75 -16.02
N SER A 191 -23.18 9.49 -16.16
CA SER A 191 -22.27 9.82 -15.07
C SER A 191 -21.72 11.24 -15.27
N ASN A 192 -21.49 11.95 -14.19
CA ASN A 192 -20.78 13.24 -14.23
C ASN A 192 -19.28 13.11 -14.56
N THR A 193 -18.74 11.92 -14.53
CA THR A 193 -17.36 11.58 -14.92
C THR A 193 -17.35 10.54 -16.02
N ASN A 194 -16.18 10.25 -16.59
CA ASN A 194 -16.03 9.17 -17.57
C ASN A 194 -15.96 7.76 -16.92
N VAL A 195 -16.29 7.64 -15.63
CA VAL A 195 -16.22 6.39 -14.88
C VAL A 195 -17.64 5.93 -14.50
N PHE A 196 -17.93 4.67 -14.79
CA PHE A 196 -19.21 4.01 -14.49
C PHE A 196 -18.96 2.77 -13.64
N SER A 197 -19.68 2.64 -12.53
CA SER A 197 -19.65 1.44 -11.69
C SER A 197 -20.95 0.68 -11.87
N ILE A 198 -20.91 -0.44 -12.62
CA ILE A 198 -22.10 -1.20 -13.02
C ILE A 198 -21.83 -2.68 -12.81
N ASN A 199 -22.65 -3.34 -11.99
CA ASN A 199 -22.66 -4.79 -11.79
C ASN A 199 -21.26 -5.39 -11.57
N GLY A 200 -20.46 -4.77 -10.69
CA GLY A 200 -19.11 -5.22 -10.37
C GLY A 200 -18.04 -4.84 -11.39
N LEU A 201 -18.38 -4.15 -12.46
CA LEU A 201 -17.44 -3.56 -13.42
C LEU A 201 -17.25 -2.07 -13.14
N THR A 202 -16.01 -1.59 -13.16
CA THR A 202 -15.68 -0.19 -13.23
C THR A 202 -15.22 0.12 -14.64
N ILE A 203 -16.08 0.74 -15.43
CA ILE A 203 -15.86 1.08 -16.83
C ILE A 203 -15.36 2.52 -16.91
N THR A 204 -14.20 2.77 -17.47
CA THR A 204 -13.70 4.11 -17.79
C THR A 204 -13.82 4.34 -19.30
N ALA A 205 -14.71 5.24 -19.71
CA ALA A 205 -14.87 5.67 -21.08
C ALA A 205 -13.73 6.62 -21.47
N MET A 206 -13.02 6.31 -22.57
CA MET A 206 -11.86 7.11 -23.03
C MET A 206 -12.09 7.76 -24.38
N LYS A 207 -12.99 7.20 -25.20
CA LYS A 207 -13.31 7.67 -26.53
C LYS A 207 -14.73 7.29 -26.90
N GLU A 208 -15.45 8.17 -27.61
CA GLU A 208 -16.75 7.87 -28.20
C GLU A 208 -16.62 6.78 -29.27
N THR A 209 -17.61 5.88 -29.35
CA THR A 209 -17.64 4.77 -30.30
C THR A 209 -18.79 4.93 -31.28
N SER A 210 -18.56 4.67 -32.55
CA SER A 210 -19.62 4.66 -33.57
C SER A 210 -20.44 3.36 -33.51
N GLU A 211 -19.78 2.26 -33.20
CA GLU A 211 -20.33 0.91 -33.10
C GLU A 211 -20.20 0.39 -31.66
N ASP A 212 -20.91 -0.69 -31.37
CA ASP A 212 -20.80 -1.40 -30.12
C ASP A 212 -19.44 -2.08 -30.02
N ILE A 213 -18.80 -1.95 -28.87
CA ILE A 213 -17.60 -2.74 -28.49
C ILE A 213 -18.00 -3.88 -27.58
N VAL A 214 -17.34 -5.02 -27.73
CA VAL A 214 -17.64 -6.23 -26.97
C VAL A 214 -16.82 -6.25 -25.69
N VAL A 215 -17.51 -6.45 -24.57
CA VAL A 215 -16.95 -6.61 -23.23
C VAL A 215 -17.20 -8.05 -22.78
N THR A 216 -16.13 -8.83 -22.57
CA THR A 216 -16.24 -10.23 -22.16
C THR A 216 -15.65 -10.40 -20.76
N THR A 217 -16.49 -10.79 -19.81
CA THR A 217 -16.09 -11.11 -18.42
C THR A 217 -16.10 -12.63 -18.24
N LYS A 218 -15.02 -13.18 -17.72
CA LYS A 218 -14.85 -14.61 -17.41
C LYS A 218 -14.02 -14.79 -16.16
N ASP A 219 -14.02 -16.02 -15.63
CA ASP A 219 -13.12 -16.38 -14.54
C ASP A 219 -11.67 -16.30 -15.02
N ASP A 220 -10.81 -15.74 -14.16
CA ASP A 220 -9.39 -15.57 -14.43
C ASP A 220 -8.65 -16.87 -14.06
N VAL A 221 -8.68 -17.82 -14.97
CA VAL A 221 -8.07 -19.15 -14.78
C VAL A 221 -6.59 -19.03 -14.42
N ASP A 222 -5.86 -18.22 -15.15
CA ASP A 222 -4.41 -18.03 -14.92
C ASP A 222 -4.18 -17.32 -13.58
N GLY A 223 -4.95 -16.28 -13.26
CA GLY A 223 -4.81 -15.57 -12.00
C GLY A 223 -5.20 -16.39 -10.76
N ILE A 224 -6.17 -17.31 -10.88
CA ILE A 224 -6.52 -18.28 -9.81
C ILE A 224 -5.38 -19.31 -9.66
N TYR A 225 -4.91 -19.85 -10.77
CA TYR A 225 -3.79 -20.80 -10.81
C TYR A 225 -2.53 -20.23 -10.18
N ASP A 226 -2.13 -19.05 -10.60
CA ASP A 226 -0.92 -18.35 -10.09
C ASP A 226 -1.01 -18.06 -8.59
N MET A 227 -2.18 -17.71 -8.09
CA MET A 227 -2.41 -17.48 -6.67
C MET A 227 -2.22 -18.79 -5.87
N ILE A 228 -2.78 -19.92 -6.35
CA ILE A 228 -2.61 -21.23 -5.71
C ILE A 228 -1.15 -21.65 -5.76
N LYS A 229 -0.48 -21.50 -6.90
CA LYS A 229 0.94 -21.80 -7.09
C LYS A 229 1.83 -20.98 -6.14
N SER A 230 1.56 -19.67 -6.02
CA SER A 230 2.29 -18.80 -5.10
C SER A 230 2.11 -19.25 -3.64
N PHE A 231 0.88 -19.57 -3.23
CA PHE A 231 0.62 -20.09 -1.89
C PHE A 231 1.38 -21.39 -1.62
N LEU A 232 1.37 -22.34 -2.56
CA LEU A 232 2.10 -23.62 -2.40
C LEU A 232 3.62 -23.38 -2.34
N LYS A 233 4.15 -22.45 -3.10
CA LYS A 233 5.56 -22.06 -3.03
C LYS A 233 5.93 -21.53 -1.64
N ASP A 234 5.11 -20.66 -1.07
CA ASP A 234 5.34 -20.11 0.27
C ASP A 234 5.22 -21.21 1.34
N TYR A 235 4.19 -22.07 1.24
CA TYR A 235 4.04 -23.23 2.11
C TYR A 235 5.27 -24.17 2.04
N ASN A 236 5.71 -24.54 0.82
CA ASN A 236 6.85 -25.42 0.62
C ASN A 236 8.14 -24.81 1.20
N SER A 237 8.35 -23.50 1.01
CA SER A 237 9.51 -22.81 1.59
C SER A 237 9.51 -22.91 3.11
N ILE A 238 8.38 -22.67 3.75
CA ILE A 238 8.24 -22.73 5.21
C ILE A 238 8.40 -24.16 5.72
N ILE A 239 7.72 -25.14 5.11
CA ILE A 239 7.74 -26.51 5.59
C ILE A 239 9.12 -27.17 5.40
N ASN A 240 9.77 -26.88 4.28
CA ASN A 240 11.12 -27.38 4.01
C ASN A 240 12.14 -26.82 5.00
N GLU A 241 12.07 -25.53 5.32
CA GLU A 241 12.96 -24.93 6.32
C GLU A 241 12.67 -25.47 7.73
N MET A 242 11.39 -25.65 8.09
CA MET A 242 11.02 -26.30 9.36
C MET A 242 11.55 -27.72 9.46
N ASP A 243 11.44 -28.53 8.40
CA ASP A 243 11.93 -29.91 8.37
C ASP A 243 13.47 -29.94 8.44
N LYS A 244 14.16 -29.03 7.76
CA LYS A 244 15.61 -28.87 7.82
C LYS A 244 16.09 -28.52 9.23
N LEU A 245 15.47 -27.53 9.88
CA LEU A 245 15.81 -27.11 11.23
C LEU A 245 15.53 -28.22 12.26
N TYR A 246 14.38 -28.89 12.14
CA TYR A 246 13.99 -29.96 13.03
C TYR A 246 14.91 -31.19 12.90
N ASN A 247 15.35 -31.52 11.68
CA ASN A 247 16.21 -32.64 11.37
C ASN A 247 17.72 -32.31 11.34
N ALA A 248 18.07 -31.08 11.72
CA ALA A 248 19.45 -30.62 11.71
C ALA A 248 20.40 -31.60 12.41
N ASP A 249 21.67 -31.62 12.01
CA ASP A 249 22.72 -32.43 12.62
C ASP A 249 22.91 -32.11 14.12
N SER A 250 23.31 -33.07 14.88
CA SER A 250 23.59 -32.87 16.29
C SER A 250 24.87 -32.05 16.50
N ALA A 251 24.77 -31.03 17.35
CA ALA A 251 25.96 -30.33 17.88
C ALA A 251 26.50 -30.95 19.16
N LYS A 252 26.27 -32.26 19.41
CA LYS A 252 26.79 -32.92 20.59
C LYS A 252 28.34 -32.86 20.60
N GLY A 253 28.91 -32.35 21.69
CA GLY A 253 30.36 -32.14 21.85
C GLY A 253 30.83 -30.75 21.37
N TYR A 254 29.89 -29.89 20.91
CA TYR A 254 30.14 -28.48 20.65
C TYR A 254 29.49 -27.67 21.78
N GLU A 255 30.29 -27.13 22.69
CA GLU A 255 29.87 -26.26 23.77
C GLU A 255 30.22 -24.81 23.40
N PRO A 256 29.55 -23.80 23.94
CA PRO A 256 29.93 -22.41 23.71
C PRO A 256 31.40 -22.19 24.06
N LEU A 257 32.15 -21.59 23.14
CA LEU A 257 33.58 -21.33 23.33
C LEU A 257 33.80 -20.26 24.39
N THR A 258 34.78 -20.48 25.28
CA THR A 258 35.29 -19.45 26.18
C THR A 258 36.13 -18.42 25.40
N ASP A 259 36.41 -17.27 26.00
CA ASP A 259 37.24 -16.25 25.34
C ASP A 259 38.65 -16.77 25.03
N ASP A 260 39.28 -17.53 25.95
CA ASP A 260 40.58 -18.14 25.73
C ASP A 260 40.58 -19.16 24.58
N GLU A 261 39.50 -19.92 24.42
CA GLU A 261 39.34 -20.87 23.30
C GLU A 261 39.15 -20.13 21.97
N LYS A 262 38.38 -19.01 21.97
CA LYS A 262 38.22 -18.16 20.78
C LYS A 262 39.56 -17.54 20.36
N ASP A 263 40.32 -17.02 21.32
CA ASP A 263 41.65 -16.43 21.08
C ASP A 263 42.67 -17.44 20.54
N ALA A 264 42.47 -18.72 20.82
CA ALA A 264 43.33 -19.81 20.32
C ALA A 264 42.96 -20.29 18.89
N MET A 265 41.85 -19.80 18.33
CA MET A 265 41.33 -20.21 17.01
C MET A 265 41.36 -19.02 16.04
N SER A 266 41.32 -19.29 14.75
CA SER A 266 41.09 -18.24 13.76
C SER A 266 39.62 -17.86 13.74
N ASP A 267 39.30 -16.57 13.34
CA ASP A 267 37.93 -16.07 13.23
C ASP A 267 37.03 -17.01 12.40
N SER A 268 37.55 -17.57 11.30
CA SER A 268 36.83 -18.52 10.44
C SER A 268 36.54 -19.86 11.13
N GLU A 269 37.39 -20.30 12.04
CA GLU A 269 37.16 -21.54 12.82
C GLU A 269 36.13 -21.29 13.91
N VAL A 270 36.20 -20.14 14.60
CA VAL A 270 35.20 -19.71 15.59
C VAL A 270 33.84 -19.62 14.94
N GLU A 271 33.73 -18.93 13.77
CA GLU A 271 32.49 -18.79 13.05
C GLU A 271 31.86 -20.15 12.66
N LYS A 272 32.66 -21.07 12.12
CA LYS A 272 32.19 -22.41 11.76
C LYS A 272 31.76 -23.23 12.97
N TYR A 273 32.49 -23.10 14.08
CA TYR A 273 32.18 -23.79 15.31
C TYR A 273 30.86 -23.29 15.90
N GLU A 274 30.70 -21.95 16.03
CA GLU A 274 29.48 -21.35 16.52
C GLU A 274 28.29 -21.59 15.59
N GLN A 275 28.52 -21.60 14.26
CA GLN A 275 27.48 -21.90 13.29
C GLN A 275 26.91 -23.31 13.49
N LYS A 276 27.75 -24.28 13.79
CA LYS A 276 27.31 -25.66 14.07
C LYS A 276 26.40 -25.75 15.30
N ILE A 277 26.66 -24.93 16.32
CA ILE A 277 25.77 -24.83 17.49
C ILE A 277 24.45 -24.16 17.10
N LYS A 278 24.53 -23.05 16.36
CA LYS A 278 23.33 -22.29 15.92
C LYS A 278 22.40 -23.13 15.03
N ASP A 279 22.97 -23.90 14.10
CA ASP A 279 22.21 -24.77 13.20
C ASP A 279 21.44 -25.88 13.96
N ALA A 280 21.95 -26.31 15.10
CA ALA A 280 21.32 -27.33 15.90
C ALA A 280 20.33 -26.83 16.96
N LEU A 281 20.14 -25.51 17.10
CA LEU A 281 19.30 -24.92 18.16
C LEU A 281 17.85 -25.41 18.13
N LEU A 282 17.28 -25.57 16.93
CA LEU A 282 15.90 -26.02 16.74
C LEU A 282 15.79 -27.53 16.46
N ARG A 283 16.90 -28.26 16.59
CA ARG A 283 16.90 -29.70 16.40
C ARG A 283 15.99 -30.38 17.42
N ARG A 284 14.96 -31.09 16.92
CA ARG A 284 13.96 -31.77 17.74
C ARG A 284 13.17 -30.83 18.68
N ASP A 285 13.08 -29.55 18.31
CA ASP A 285 12.29 -28.59 19.07
C ASP A 285 10.80 -28.95 19.02
N SER A 286 10.15 -28.94 20.18
CA SER A 286 8.74 -29.34 20.33
C SER A 286 7.74 -28.34 19.76
N ASN A 287 8.05 -27.03 19.84
CA ASN A 287 7.18 -25.99 19.29
C ASN A 287 7.24 -26.03 17.77
N LEU A 288 8.46 -26.15 17.20
CA LEU A 288 8.66 -26.30 15.77
C LEU A 288 7.94 -27.53 15.23
N SER A 289 8.05 -28.67 15.94
CA SER A 289 7.34 -29.91 15.61
C SER A 289 5.82 -29.74 15.63
N THR A 290 5.30 -29.04 16.63
CA THR A 290 3.85 -28.81 16.77
C THR A 290 3.32 -27.95 15.61
N VAL A 291 4.01 -26.86 15.28
CA VAL A 291 3.61 -25.97 14.18
C VAL A 291 3.69 -26.71 12.84
N SER A 292 4.81 -27.39 12.57
CA SER A 292 5.02 -28.17 11.34
C SER A 292 3.97 -29.27 11.18
N SER A 293 3.69 -30.03 12.25
CA SER A 293 2.67 -31.10 12.21
C SER A 293 1.27 -30.55 11.96
N THR A 294 0.92 -29.41 12.56
CA THR A 294 -0.38 -28.78 12.35
C THR A 294 -0.54 -28.30 10.90
N LEU A 295 0.51 -27.70 10.32
CA LEU A 295 0.49 -27.28 8.91
C LEU A 295 0.28 -28.51 7.99
N LYS A 296 1.03 -29.58 8.20
CA LYS A 296 0.92 -30.84 7.44
C LYS A 296 -0.46 -31.49 7.59
N GLU A 297 -1.00 -31.50 8.81
CA GLU A 297 -2.34 -32.04 9.09
C GLU A 297 -3.40 -31.28 8.30
N VAL A 298 -3.41 -29.94 8.34
CA VAL A 298 -4.40 -29.15 7.60
C VAL A 298 -4.27 -29.35 6.10
N MET A 299 -3.07 -29.37 5.55
CA MET A 299 -2.86 -29.57 4.12
C MET A 299 -3.27 -30.96 3.63
N SER A 300 -3.11 -31.99 4.46
CA SER A 300 -3.51 -33.36 4.14
C SER A 300 -4.98 -33.66 4.46
N SER A 301 -5.63 -32.82 5.27
CA SER A 301 -7.03 -33.01 5.61
C SER A 301 -7.91 -32.63 4.43
N GLY A 302 -8.89 -33.48 4.09
CA GLY A 302 -9.88 -33.12 3.10
C GLY A 302 -10.88 -32.10 3.64
N LEU A 303 -11.58 -31.47 2.72
CA LEU A 303 -12.66 -30.51 2.98
C LEU A 303 -13.92 -30.94 2.28
N GLU A 304 -15.06 -30.77 2.96
CA GLU A 304 -16.35 -30.98 2.35
C GLU A 304 -16.74 -29.75 1.51
N VAL A 305 -16.88 -29.97 0.20
CA VAL A 305 -17.31 -28.96 -0.76
C VAL A 305 -18.51 -29.52 -1.51
N ASN A 306 -19.64 -28.83 -1.48
CA ASN A 306 -20.89 -29.23 -2.13
C ASN A 306 -21.35 -30.68 -1.77
N GLY A 307 -21.15 -31.09 -0.50
CA GLY A 307 -21.53 -32.45 -0.01
C GLY A 307 -20.54 -33.56 -0.42
N LYS A 308 -19.39 -33.23 -1.00
CA LYS A 308 -18.34 -34.17 -1.38
C LYS A 308 -17.05 -33.86 -0.61
N GLN A 309 -16.44 -34.90 -0.03
CA GLN A 309 -15.11 -34.78 0.55
C GLN A 309 -14.06 -34.65 -0.56
N MET A 310 -13.25 -33.62 -0.53
CA MET A 310 -12.23 -33.35 -1.52
C MET A 310 -10.86 -33.14 -0.84
N TYR A 311 -9.80 -33.44 -1.57
CA TYR A 311 -8.41 -33.36 -1.14
C TYR A 311 -7.59 -32.59 -2.18
N LEU A 312 -6.40 -32.14 -1.83
CA LEU A 312 -5.46 -31.50 -2.78
C LEU A 312 -5.17 -32.38 -4.02
N SER A 313 -5.11 -33.70 -3.83
CA SER A 313 -4.91 -34.66 -4.93
C SER A 313 -6.06 -34.68 -5.95
N ASP A 314 -7.27 -34.30 -5.56
CA ASP A 314 -8.38 -34.15 -6.50
C ASP A 314 -8.10 -33.03 -7.53
N PHE A 315 -7.24 -32.07 -7.19
CA PHE A 315 -6.80 -30.96 -8.02
C PHE A 315 -5.45 -31.21 -8.70
N GLY A 316 -4.87 -32.43 -8.58
CA GLY A 316 -3.53 -32.71 -9.11
C GLY A 316 -2.43 -32.02 -8.33
N ILE A 317 -2.61 -31.85 -7.01
CA ILE A 317 -1.62 -31.26 -6.11
C ILE A 317 -1.24 -32.34 -5.10
N GLU A 318 0.00 -32.84 -5.20
CA GLU A 318 0.47 -33.98 -4.41
C GLU A 318 1.92 -33.75 -3.93
N THR A 319 2.31 -34.48 -2.91
CA THR A 319 3.74 -34.58 -2.53
C THR A 319 4.45 -35.61 -3.41
N LEU A 320 5.73 -35.42 -3.65
CA LEU A 320 6.52 -36.42 -4.35
C LEU A 320 6.61 -37.73 -3.55
N SER A 321 6.88 -38.84 -4.26
CA SER A 321 7.12 -40.11 -3.59
C SER A 321 8.27 -39.99 -2.58
N TYR A 322 8.09 -40.58 -1.42
CA TYR A 322 9.10 -40.60 -0.35
C TYR A 322 10.50 -41.04 -0.82
N PHE A 323 10.57 -41.86 -1.87
CA PHE A 323 11.82 -42.38 -2.42
C PHE A 323 12.46 -41.47 -3.48
N THR A 324 11.70 -40.54 -4.04
CA THR A 324 12.15 -39.62 -5.10
C THR A 324 12.35 -38.20 -4.60
N ALA A 325 11.64 -37.82 -3.53
CA ALA A 325 11.79 -36.50 -2.93
C ALA A 325 13.16 -36.33 -2.31
N ALA A 326 13.74 -35.14 -2.46
CA ALA A 326 14.96 -34.77 -1.76
C ALA A 326 14.74 -34.76 -0.24
N GLU A 327 15.83 -34.84 0.51
CA GLU A 327 15.77 -34.70 1.96
C GLU A 327 15.22 -33.30 2.29
N ASN A 328 14.33 -33.23 3.25
CA ASN A 328 13.59 -32.01 3.64
C ASN A 328 12.55 -31.48 2.61
N GLU A 329 12.28 -32.16 1.49
CA GLU A 329 11.25 -31.82 0.51
C GLU A 329 10.08 -32.81 0.50
N LYS A 330 10.09 -33.79 1.39
CA LYS A 330 9.09 -34.87 1.42
C LYS A 330 7.67 -34.41 1.73
N ASN A 331 7.52 -33.22 2.27
CA ASN A 331 6.23 -32.60 2.61
C ASN A 331 5.88 -31.41 1.73
N ALA A 332 6.70 -31.13 0.69
CA ALA A 332 6.42 -30.12 -0.30
C ALA A 332 5.34 -30.60 -1.28
N TYR A 333 4.39 -29.71 -1.63
CA TYR A 333 3.35 -30.00 -2.61
C TYR A 333 3.76 -29.49 -3.98
N HIS A 334 3.48 -30.30 -5.00
CA HIS A 334 3.77 -30.06 -6.40
C HIS A 334 2.47 -30.06 -7.20
N ILE A 335 2.38 -29.23 -8.24
CA ILE A 335 1.22 -29.18 -9.13
C ILE A 335 1.53 -30.01 -10.36
N ASP A 336 0.67 -30.96 -10.68
CA ASP A 336 0.76 -31.73 -11.92
C ASP A 336 0.68 -30.80 -13.14
N GLY A 337 1.61 -30.98 -14.09
CA GLY A 337 1.67 -30.20 -15.31
C GLY A 337 2.25 -28.79 -15.17
N ASP A 338 2.77 -28.40 -13.99
CA ASP A 338 3.46 -27.12 -13.81
C ASP A 338 4.75 -27.10 -14.63
N ALA A 339 4.82 -26.22 -15.63
CA ALA A 339 5.96 -26.11 -16.54
C ALA A 339 7.27 -25.69 -15.82
N ASP A 340 7.16 -25.04 -14.65
CA ASP A 340 8.30 -24.58 -13.86
C ASP A 340 8.83 -25.67 -12.89
N ASP A 341 8.08 -26.78 -12.74
CA ASP A 341 8.46 -27.91 -11.88
C ASP A 341 8.86 -29.12 -12.72
N SER A 342 10.18 -29.36 -12.79
CA SER A 342 10.73 -30.47 -13.57
C SER A 342 10.26 -31.85 -13.11
N SER A 343 9.78 -31.99 -11.88
CA SER A 343 9.29 -33.23 -11.30
C SER A 343 7.89 -33.62 -11.80
N THR A 344 7.07 -32.64 -12.16
CA THR A 344 5.64 -32.82 -12.48
C THR A 344 5.23 -32.23 -13.84
N SER A 345 6.11 -31.49 -14.52
CA SER A 345 5.82 -30.80 -15.79
C SER A 345 5.33 -31.73 -16.92
N GLY A 346 5.65 -33.02 -16.86
CA GLY A 346 5.18 -34.03 -17.81
C GLY A 346 3.77 -34.56 -17.57
N ASN A 347 3.16 -34.22 -16.42
CA ASN A 347 1.83 -34.67 -16.05
C ASN A 347 0.73 -33.79 -16.69
N ALA A 348 -0.52 -34.25 -16.65
CA ALA A 348 -1.66 -33.45 -17.11
C ALA A 348 -2.00 -32.39 -16.06
N ASP A 349 -2.11 -31.12 -16.48
CA ASP A 349 -2.50 -30.02 -15.60
C ASP A 349 -4.00 -30.11 -15.20
N LYS A 350 -4.24 -30.83 -14.15
CA LYS A 350 -5.57 -31.08 -13.61
C LYS A 350 -6.13 -29.85 -12.92
N LEU A 351 -5.30 -29.07 -12.21
CA LEU A 351 -5.72 -27.85 -11.54
C LEU A 351 -6.28 -26.84 -12.53
N LYS A 352 -5.54 -26.55 -13.61
CA LYS A 352 -5.96 -25.61 -14.65
C LYS A 352 -7.23 -26.07 -15.37
N SER A 353 -7.36 -27.39 -15.60
CA SER A 353 -8.56 -27.98 -16.15
C SER A 353 -9.79 -27.81 -15.24
N MET A 354 -9.62 -28.01 -13.93
CA MET A 354 -10.71 -27.83 -12.96
C MET A 354 -11.10 -26.37 -12.78
N ILE A 355 -10.13 -25.44 -12.71
CA ILE A 355 -10.43 -24.00 -12.67
C ILE A 355 -11.25 -23.57 -13.89
N SER A 356 -10.96 -24.15 -15.07
CA SER A 356 -11.67 -23.81 -16.31
C SER A 356 -13.08 -24.41 -16.37
N SER A 357 -13.32 -25.60 -15.78
CA SER A 357 -14.60 -26.32 -15.87
C SER A 357 -15.52 -26.08 -14.68
N ASP A 358 -14.98 -25.89 -13.48
CA ASP A 358 -15.74 -25.71 -12.22
C ASP A 358 -14.95 -24.81 -11.25
N PRO A 359 -14.81 -23.52 -11.59
CA PRO A 359 -14.06 -22.55 -10.77
C PRO A 359 -14.65 -22.40 -9.36
N ASP A 360 -15.96 -22.52 -9.20
CA ASP A 360 -16.63 -22.33 -7.91
C ASP A 360 -16.23 -23.42 -6.91
N THR A 361 -16.10 -24.66 -7.35
CA THR A 361 -15.62 -25.76 -6.49
C THR A 361 -14.16 -25.55 -6.11
N VAL A 362 -13.30 -25.14 -7.05
CA VAL A 362 -11.88 -24.83 -6.76
C VAL A 362 -11.77 -23.70 -5.73
N VAL A 363 -12.46 -22.59 -5.97
CA VAL A 363 -12.44 -21.42 -5.07
C VAL A 363 -12.97 -21.78 -3.68
N SER A 364 -14.06 -22.56 -3.61
CA SER A 364 -14.64 -23.00 -2.33
C SER A 364 -13.67 -23.86 -1.54
N PHE A 365 -13.00 -24.82 -2.19
CA PHE A 365 -12.01 -25.69 -1.55
C PHE A 365 -10.83 -24.89 -1.01
N PHE A 366 -10.17 -24.07 -1.85
CA PHE A 366 -8.99 -23.33 -1.43
C PHE A 366 -9.31 -22.24 -0.39
N SER A 367 -10.48 -21.59 -0.49
CA SER A 367 -10.95 -20.64 0.54
C SER A 367 -11.15 -21.34 1.89
N GLY A 368 -11.73 -22.54 1.89
CA GLY A 368 -11.87 -23.37 3.08
C GLY A 368 -10.52 -23.80 3.65
N LEU A 369 -9.60 -24.26 2.80
CA LEU A 369 -8.24 -24.65 3.20
C LEU A 369 -7.49 -23.51 3.87
N PHE A 370 -7.48 -22.32 3.23
CA PHE A 370 -6.80 -21.14 3.78
C PHE A 370 -7.43 -20.66 5.09
N LYS A 371 -8.76 -20.73 5.19
CA LYS A 371 -9.46 -20.40 6.44
C LYS A 371 -9.08 -21.37 7.56
N ASN A 372 -8.99 -22.66 7.26
CA ASN A 372 -8.59 -23.68 8.25
C ASN A 372 -7.15 -23.48 8.69
N LEU A 373 -6.21 -23.22 7.75
CA LEU A 373 -4.82 -22.87 8.06
C LEU A 373 -4.77 -21.65 8.97
N TYR A 374 -5.42 -20.56 8.60
CA TYR A 374 -5.44 -19.34 9.40
C TYR A 374 -5.99 -19.61 10.82
N THR A 375 -7.10 -20.34 10.93
CA THR A 375 -7.73 -20.65 12.23
C THR A 375 -6.80 -21.49 13.11
N LYS A 376 -6.23 -22.56 12.57
CA LYS A 376 -5.30 -23.43 13.31
C LYS A 376 -4.03 -22.69 13.74
N MET A 377 -3.44 -21.87 12.86
CA MET A 377 -2.28 -21.08 13.19
C MET A 377 -2.60 -19.99 14.21
N SER A 378 -3.76 -19.34 14.10
CA SER A 378 -4.24 -18.40 15.11
C SER A 378 -4.45 -19.07 16.46
N ASP A 379 -4.99 -20.29 16.48
CA ASP A 379 -5.17 -21.04 17.73
C ASP A 379 -3.83 -21.39 18.39
N LEU A 380 -2.84 -21.81 17.62
CA LEU A 380 -1.48 -22.07 18.11
C LEU A 380 -0.76 -20.82 18.63
N SER A 381 -1.11 -19.65 18.10
CA SER A 381 -0.50 -18.35 18.49
C SER A 381 -1.21 -17.67 19.65
N LYS A 382 -2.26 -18.28 20.23
CA LYS A 382 -2.97 -17.72 21.39
C LYS A 382 -2.05 -17.59 22.60
N SER A 383 -2.30 -16.58 23.39
CA SER A 383 -1.58 -16.36 24.66
C SER A 383 -1.81 -17.50 25.65
N VAL A 384 -0.76 -17.87 26.35
CA VAL A 384 -0.80 -18.79 27.51
C VAL A 384 -0.22 -18.04 28.70
N GLU A 385 -0.99 -17.96 29.79
CA GLU A 385 -0.57 -17.22 30.99
C GLU A 385 0.73 -17.79 31.56
N GLY A 386 1.70 -16.92 31.84
CA GLY A 386 3.02 -17.29 32.34
C GLY A 386 3.99 -17.90 31.31
N TYR A 387 3.50 -18.30 30.13
CA TYR A 387 4.31 -19.00 29.13
C TYR A 387 4.47 -18.22 27.84
N ARG A 388 3.37 -17.76 27.21
CA ARG A 388 3.37 -17.28 25.85
C ARG A 388 2.59 -15.97 25.70
N SER A 389 3.14 -15.04 24.93
CA SER A 389 2.44 -13.85 24.45
C SER A 389 1.57 -14.17 23.24
N TYR A 390 0.53 -13.36 22.99
CA TYR A 390 -0.28 -13.50 21.78
C TYR A 390 0.58 -13.23 20.52
N GLY A 391 0.34 -14.01 19.48
CA GLY A 391 1.03 -13.89 18.19
C GLY A 391 2.36 -14.65 18.11
N ASN A 392 2.74 -15.40 19.14
CA ASN A 392 3.94 -16.24 19.17
C ASN A 392 3.59 -17.72 19.05
N PHE A 393 4.52 -18.53 18.49
CA PHE A 393 4.42 -19.99 18.42
C PHE A 393 5.33 -20.68 19.44
N TYR A 394 6.03 -19.92 20.30
CA TYR A 394 6.95 -20.40 21.30
C TYR A 394 6.71 -19.70 22.65
N ASP A 395 7.19 -20.29 23.74
CA ASP A 395 6.94 -19.85 25.10
C ASP A 395 7.89 -18.71 25.51
N ASP A 396 7.75 -17.53 24.88
CA ASP A 396 8.60 -16.36 25.03
C ASP A 396 8.74 -15.87 26.48
N LYS A 397 7.65 -15.89 27.24
CA LYS A 397 7.67 -15.44 28.66
C LYS A 397 8.42 -16.42 29.54
N LYS A 398 8.22 -17.73 29.30
CA LYS A 398 8.96 -18.76 30.02
C LYS A 398 10.44 -18.71 29.71
N MET A 399 10.80 -18.60 28.43
CA MET A 399 12.20 -18.47 27.99
C MET A 399 12.88 -17.25 28.66
N LYS A 400 12.16 -16.12 28.73
CA LYS A 400 12.68 -14.94 29.43
C LYS A 400 12.88 -15.19 30.92
N SER A 401 11.92 -15.84 31.61
CA SER A 401 12.04 -16.20 33.02
C SER A 401 13.22 -17.14 33.26
N ASP A 402 13.34 -18.19 32.42
CA ASP A 402 14.46 -19.14 32.51
C ASP A 402 15.83 -18.44 32.29
N TYR A 403 15.89 -17.49 31.34
CA TYR A 403 17.10 -16.70 31.08
C TYR A 403 17.47 -15.81 32.30
N ASP A 404 16.49 -15.12 32.88
CA ASP A 404 16.71 -14.28 34.06
C ASP A 404 17.17 -15.14 35.27
N ASP A 405 16.59 -16.34 35.44
CA ASP A 405 16.96 -17.29 36.49
C ASP A 405 18.40 -17.84 36.32
N TYR A 406 18.78 -18.20 35.06
CA TYR A 406 20.16 -18.63 34.77
C TYR A 406 21.17 -17.50 34.96
N THR A 407 20.84 -16.27 34.54
CA THR A 407 21.69 -15.09 34.74
C THR A 407 21.95 -14.85 36.23
N SER A 408 20.90 -14.91 37.04
CA SER A 408 21.02 -14.79 38.50
C SER A 408 21.89 -15.90 39.09
N LYS A 409 21.73 -17.14 38.63
CA LYS A 409 22.52 -18.29 39.09
C LYS A 409 23.98 -18.18 38.70
N ILE A 410 24.28 -17.64 37.52
CA ILE A 410 25.64 -17.37 37.08
C ILE A 410 26.32 -16.39 38.03
N SER A 411 25.65 -15.25 38.29
CA SER A 411 26.14 -14.21 39.23
C SER A 411 26.39 -14.80 40.64
N ASP A 412 25.49 -15.62 41.16
CA ASP A 412 25.65 -16.30 42.45
C ASP A 412 26.88 -17.27 42.47
N LEU A 413 27.16 -17.89 41.33
CA LEU A 413 28.32 -18.80 41.20
C LEU A 413 29.64 -18.04 41.06
N GLU A 414 29.61 -16.88 40.37
CA GLU A 414 30.77 -15.99 40.27
C GLU A 414 31.13 -15.41 41.64
N ASP A 415 30.15 -14.99 42.43
CA ASP A 415 30.39 -14.53 43.81
C ASP A 415 30.99 -15.62 44.69
N LYS A 416 30.46 -16.85 44.60
CA LYS A 416 31.02 -18.00 45.31
C LYS A 416 32.45 -18.34 44.84
N LEU A 417 32.77 -18.21 43.58
CA LEU A 417 34.11 -18.39 43.04
C LEU A 417 35.09 -17.37 43.62
N ASN A 418 34.70 -16.10 43.61
CA ASN A 418 35.46 -14.99 44.19
C ASN A 418 35.74 -15.23 45.68
N ASP A 419 34.71 -15.61 46.48
CA ASP A 419 34.86 -15.97 47.91
C ASP A 419 35.84 -17.16 48.11
N TYR A 420 35.79 -18.13 47.19
CA TYR A 420 36.65 -19.28 47.24
C TYR A 420 38.11 -18.91 46.91
N GLU A 421 38.34 -18.10 45.88
CA GLU A 421 39.63 -17.54 45.55
C GLU A 421 40.22 -16.70 46.69
N ASP A 422 39.48 -15.79 47.27
CA ASP A 422 39.88 -14.95 48.43
C ASP A 422 40.29 -15.83 49.62
N LYS A 423 39.54 -16.90 49.86
CA LYS A 423 39.88 -17.86 50.92
C LYS A 423 41.23 -18.58 50.64
N TRP A 424 41.49 -18.95 49.39
CA TRP A 424 42.76 -19.55 49.01
C TRP A 424 43.89 -18.54 49.04
N TYR A 425 43.72 -17.33 48.55
CA TYR A 425 44.72 -16.25 48.66
C TYR A 425 45.09 -15.99 50.11
N SER A 426 44.06 -15.91 50.98
CA SER A 426 44.32 -15.76 52.43
C SER A 426 45.09 -16.92 53.04
N LYS A 427 44.85 -18.18 52.62
CA LYS A 427 45.64 -19.35 53.04
C LYS A 427 47.07 -19.32 52.52
N PHE A 428 47.27 -18.97 51.26
CA PHE A 428 48.58 -18.82 50.66
C PHE A 428 49.41 -17.73 51.35
N SER A 429 48.82 -16.56 51.59
CA SER A 429 49.49 -15.45 52.29
C SER A 429 49.88 -15.83 53.71
N LYS A 430 49.04 -16.60 54.44
CA LYS A 430 49.37 -17.12 55.77
C LYS A 430 50.49 -18.14 55.70
N MET A 431 50.53 -18.99 54.66
CA MET A 431 51.59 -19.98 54.44
C MET A 431 52.91 -19.30 54.10
N GLU A 432 52.91 -18.30 53.22
CA GLU A 432 54.09 -17.49 52.89
C GLU A 432 54.67 -16.80 54.15
N THR A 433 53.77 -16.19 54.95
CA THR A 433 54.16 -15.57 56.20
C THR A 433 54.80 -16.58 57.17
N ALA A 434 54.23 -17.78 57.26
CA ALA A 434 54.79 -18.85 58.09
C ALA A 434 56.14 -19.38 57.56
N LEU A 435 56.25 -19.51 56.21
CA LEU A 435 57.50 -19.88 55.57
C LEU A 435 58.60 -18.84 55.77
N ALA A 436 58.28 -17.54 55.63
CA ALA A 436 59.21 -16.46 55.91
C ALA A 436 59.67 -16.43 57.35
N LYS A 437 58.79 -16.69 58.31
CA LYS A 437 59.10 -16.83 59.74
C LYS A 437 60.03 -18.04 59.93
N LEU A 438 59.73 -19.16 59.29
CA LEU A 438 60.56 -20.41 59.40
C LEU A 438 61.97 -20.20 58.83
N GLN A 439 62.03 -19.46 57.70
CA GLN A 439 63.26 -19.09 57.05
C GLN A 439 64.11 -18.14 57.89
N SER A 440 63.43 -17.11 58.47
CA SER A 440 64.07 -16.17 59.44
C SER A 440 64.64 -16.95 60.70
N ASN A 441 63.77 -17.82 61.25
CA ASN A 441 64.23 -18.67 62.41
C ASN A 441 65.35 -19.62 62.01
N SER A 442 65.31 -20.22 60.81
CA SER A 442 66.38 -21.08 60.33
C SER A 442 67.67 -20.28 60.12
N SER A 443 67.59 -19.09 59.56
CA SER A 443 68.73 -18.16 59.40
C SER A 443 69.34 -17.75 60.73
N ALA A 444 68.45 -17.45 61.70
CA ALA A 444 68.91 -17.17 63.08
C ALA A 444 69.59 -18.33 63.76
N VAL A 445 69.10 -19.56 63.61
CA VAL A 445 69.72 -20.78 64.12
C VAL A 445 71.07 -21.06 63.43
N THR A 446 71.08 -20.84 62.07
CA THR A 446 72.32 -20.96 61.30
C THR A 446 73.38 -19.98 61.70
N SER A 447 72.95 -18.73 61.98
CA SER A 447 73.87 -17.66 62.45
C SER A 447 74.38 -17.97 63.89
N LEU A 448 73.58 -18.65 64.76
CA LEU A 448 73.95 -19.05 66.08
C LEU A 448 74.83 -20.28 66.10
N LEU A 449 74.69 -21.19 65.11
CA LEU A 449 75.50 -22.44 65.03
C LEU A 449 76.68 -22.33 64.08
N GLY A 450 76.72 -21.34 63.21
CA GLY A 450 77.76 -21.12 62.18
C GLY A 450 78.69 -19.96 62.42
N GLY A 451 78.68 -19.40 63.61
CA GLY A 451 79.66 -18.41 64.02
C GLY A 451 81.01 -19.01 64.38
N SER A 452 81.74 -19.32 63.31
CA SER A 452 83.21 -19.45 63.38
C SER A 452 83.79 -19.20 61.99
#